data_2b1953f51e2f629251acac6f2573c3c9
#
_entry.id   2b1953f51e2f629251acac6f2573c3c9
#
_cell.length_a   1.000
_cell.length_b   1.000
_cell.length_c   1.000
_cell.angle_alpha   90.00
_cell.angle_beta   90.00
_cell.angle_gamma   90.00
#
_symmetry.space_group_name_H-M   'P 1'
#
loop_
_entity.id
_entity.type
_entity.pdbx_description
1 polymer ?
#
loop_
_entity_poly.entity_id
_entity_poly.type
_entity_poly.pdbx_seq_one_letter_code
_entity_poly.pdbx_strand_id
1 'polypeptide(L)'
;FYIYMEWLSSLFLEHSALQAVVVLSLISAIGLGLGRVHFWGISLGVTFVFFAGILAGHFGLSVDPQMLNYAESFGLVIFVYSLGLQVGPGFFSSFRKGGVTLNMLALGVVLLGTLLTVVASYATGISLPDMVGILCGATTNTPALGAAQQTLKQMGMDSSTPALGCAVVYPMGVVGVILAVLLIRKVLVRKEDLEIKEKDDANKTYIA
;
A
#
# COMPACT_ATOMS: atom_id res chain seq x y z
N PHE A 1 38.13 -6.68 -19.13
CA PHE A 1 37.44 -6.89 -17.83
C PHE A 1 37.23 -5.57 -17.07
N TYR A 2 38.22 -4.67 -17.01
CA TYR A 2 38.12 -3.37 -16.35
C TYR A 2 37.05 -2.46 -16.94
N ILE A 3 36.90 -2.40 -18.27
CA ILE A 3 35.89 -1.56 -18.95
C ILE A 3 34.48 -1.98 -18.62
N TYR A 4 34.22 -3.28 -18.48
CA TYR A 4 32.90 -3.78 -18.08
C TYR A 4 32.56 -3.46 -16.62
N MET A 5 33.54 -3.42 -15.74
CA MET A 5 33.36 -3.04 -14.34
C MET A 5 33.09 -1.54 -14.17
N GLU A 6 33.77 -0.69 -14.94
CA GLU A 6 33.53 0.77 -14.94
C GLU A 6 32.11 1.08 -15.46
N TRP A 7 31.70 0.44 -16.55
CA TRP A 7 30.34 0.64 -17.07
C TRP A 7 29.26 0.16 -16.08
N LEU A 8 29.46 -0.97 -15.40
CA LEU A 8 28.54 -1.48 -14.40
C LEU A 8 28.49 -0.55 -13.17
N SER A 9 29.63 -0.04 -12.73
CA SER A 9 29.69 0.88 -11.59
C SER A 9 29.04 2.23 -11.90
N SER A 10 29.23 2.77 -13.12
CA SER A 10 28.58 4.02 -13.55
C SER A 10 27.07 3.86 -13.61
N LEU A 11 26.59 2.69 -14.01
CA LEU A 11 25.14 2.40 -14.10
C LEU A 11 24.43 2.44 -12.75
N PHE A 12 25.13 2.20 -11.65
CA PHE A 12 24.55 2.20 -10.29
C PHE A 12 24.95 3.43 -9.46
N LEU A 13 26.05 4.09 -9.77
CA LEU A 13 26.62 5.16 -8.96
C LEU A 13 26.46 6.56 -9.58
N GLU A 14 26.36 6.66 -10.91
CA GLU A 14 26.15 7.94 -11.57
C GLU A 14 24.66 8.30 -11.64
N HIS A 15 24.28 9.44 -11.05
CA HIS A 15 22.93 9.95 -11.08
C HIS A 15 22.48 10.29 -12.52
N SER A 16 21.77 9.35 -13.14
CA SER A 16 21.25 9.47 -14.50
C SER A 16 19.83 8.93 -14.60
N ALA A 17 19.13 9.33 -15.65
CA ALA A 17 17.79 8.79 -15.92
C ALA A 17 17.82 7.26 -16.13
N LEU A 18 18.89 6.75 -16.75
CA LEU A 18 19.10 5.32 -16.95
C LEU A 18 19.29 4.58 -15.61
N GLN A 19 20.12 5.13 -14.73
CA GLN A 19 20.30 4.62 -13.37
C GLN A 19 18.96 4.55 -12.62
N ALA A 20 18.16 5.62 -12.68
CA ALA A 20 16.86 5.65 -12.01
C ALA A 20 15.95 4.52 -12.48
N VAL A 21 15.84 4.31 -13.80
CA VAL A 21 15.03 3.22 -14.38
C VAL A 21 15.54 1.85 -13.95
N VAL A 22 16.86 1.63 -13.99
CA VAL A 22 17.47 0.33 -13.62
C VAL A 22 17.25 0.04 -12.14
N VAL A 23 17.55 1.00 -11.26
CA VAL A 23 17.45 0.84 -9.81
C VAL A 23 15.99 0.62 -9.39
N LEU A 24 15.06 1.44 -9.88
CA LEU A 24 13.63 1.29 -9.55
C LEU A 24 13.05 -0.02 -10.10
N SER A 25 13.46 -0.42 -11.31
CA SER A 25 13.04 -1.70 -11.88
C SER A 25 13.58 -2.90 -11.10
N LEU A 26 14.83 -2.83 -10.66
CA LEU A 26 15.47 -3.89 -9.87
C LEU A 26 14.83 -4.02 -8.48
N ILE A 27 14.60 -2.90 -7.79
CA ILE A 27 13.90 -2.88 -6.51
C ILE A 27 12.49 -3.46 -6.66
N SER A 28 11.78 -3.06 -7.72
CA SER A 28 10.43 -3.56 -8.01
C SER A 28 10.45 -5.07 -8.30
N ALA A 29 11.40 -5.56 -9.09
CA ALA A 29 11.52 -6.98 -9.42
C ALA A 29 11.85 -7.82 -8.17
N ILE A 30 12.80 -7.37 -7.35
CA ILE A 30 13.15 -8.03 -6.09
C ILE A 30 11.95 -8.02 -5.13
N GLY A 31 11.31 -6.88 -4.95
CA GLY A 31 10.15 -6.74 -4.08
C GLY A 31 8.96 -7.61 -4.51
N LEU A 32 8.65 -7.65 -5.80
CA LEU A 32 7.60 -8.53 -6.34
C LEU A 32 7.97 -10.01 -6.22
N GLY A 33 9.24 -10.35 -6.42
CA GLY A 33 9.74 -11.71 -6.23
C GLY A 33 9.57 -12.18 -4.77
N LEU A 34 10.00 -11.36 -3.82
CA LEU A 34 9.84 -11.61 -2.38
C LEU A 34 8.35 -11.62 -1.97
N GLY A 35 7.54 -10.77 -2.60
CA GLY A 35 6.10 -10.71 -2.35
C GLY A 35 5.33 -11.99 -2.69
N ARG A 36 5.92 -12.89 -3.51
CA ARG A 36 5.35 -14.21 -3.81
C ARG A 36 5.63 -15.26 -2.74
N VAL A 37 6.56 -14.97 -1.83
CA VAL A 37 6.88 -15.90 -0.74
C VAL A 37 5.77 -15.83 0.31
N HIS A 38 5.20 -16.99 0.63
CA HIS A 38 4.18 -17.13 1.66
C HIS A 38 4.83 -17.56 2.97
N PHE A 39 4.73 -16.71 3.97
CA PHE A 39 5.11 -17.04 5.35
C PHE A 39 3.84 -17.43 6.11
N TRP A 40 3.75 -18.68 6.56
CA TRP A 40 2.59 -19.21 7.30
C TRP A 40 1.24 -18.98 6.57
N GLY A 41 1.24 -19.05 5.24
CA GLY A 41 0.04 -18.83 4.44
C GLY A 41 -0.31 -17.36 4.19
N ILE A 42 0.51 -16.42 4.67
CA ILE A 42 0.34 -14.98 4.46
C ILE A 42 1.40 -14.50 3.49
N SER A 43 0.99 -13.74 2.48
CA SER A 43 1.87 -13.05 1.56
C SER A 43 1.65 -11.55 1.69
N LEU A 44 2.74 -10.78 1.80
CA LEU A 44 2.68 -9.31 1.80
C LEU A 44 2.53 -8.74 0.38
N GLY A 45 2.59 -9.60 -0.66
CA GLY A 45 2.36 -9.21 -2.04
C GLY A 45 3.23 -8.05 -2.51
N VAL A 46 2.62 -7.10 -3.22
CA VAL A 46 3.29 -5.92 -3.79
C VAL A 46 3.95 -5.02 -2.72
N THR A 47 3.52 -5.13 -1.47
CA THR A 47 4.08 -4.32 -0.37
C THR A 47 5.55 -4.60 -0.11
N PHE A 48 6.06 -5.79 -0.48
CA PHE A 48 7.49 -6.06 -0.39
C PHE A 48 8.35 -5.10 -1.23
N VAL A 49 7.80 -4.48 -2.28
CA VAL A 49 8.50 -3.44 -3.05
C VAL A 49 8.83 -2.24 -2.18
N PHE A 50 7.90 -1.82 -1.30
CA PHE A 50 8.14 -0.75 -0.35
C PHE A 50 9.28 -1.08 0.63
N PHE A 51 9.29 -2.27 1.20
CA PHE A 51 10.37 -2.70 2.09
C PHE A 51 11.71 -2.90 1.37
N ALA A 52 11.68 -3.39 0.13
CA ALA A 52 12.87 -3.49 -0.71
C ALA A 52 13.46 -2.11 -1.00
N GLY A 53 12.61 -1.09 -1.24
CA GLY A 53 13.03 0.30 -1.41
C GLY A 53 13.70 0.87 -0.15
N ILE A 54 13.12 0.64 1.04
CA ILE A 54 13.71 1.07 2.32
C ILE A 54 15.09 0.42 2.50
N LEU A 55 15.19 -0.88 2.23
CA LEU A 55 16.43 -1.61 2.36
C LEU A 55 17.50 -1.10 1.38
N ALA A 56 17.14 -0.85 0.13
CA ALA A 56 18.02 -0.28 -0.88
C ALA A 56 18.55 1.10 -0.45
N GLY A 57 17.67 1.98 0.06
CA GLY A 57 18.08 3.27 0.60
C GLY A 57 18.99 3.16 1.81
N HIS A 58 18.75 2.18 2.70
CA HIS A 58 19.61 1.91 3.85
C HIS A 58 21.03 1.49 3.42
N PHE A 59 21.17 0.75 2.33
CA PHE A 59 22.48 0.38 1.75
C PHE A 59 23.12 1.50 0.91
N GLY A 60 22.54 2.71 0.91
CA GLY A 60 23.10 3.87 0.24
C GLY A 60 22.81 3.95 -1.26
N LEU A 61 21.88 3.12 -1.79
CA LEU A 61 21.39 3.29 -3.15
C LEU A 61 20.54 4.56 -3.23
N SER A 62 21.07 5.57 -3.91
CA SER A 62 20.39 6.83 -4.15
C SER A 62 20.09 7.01 -5.64
N VAL A 63 18.97 7.63 -5.93
CA VAL A 63 18.52 7.98 -7.28
C VAL A 63 18.43 9.49 -7.37
N ASP A 64 18.65 10.04 -8.56
CA ASP A 64 18.48 11.48 -8.78
C ASP A 64 17.10 11.96 -8.27
N PRO A 65 17.04 13.00 -7.42
CA PRO A 65 15.80 13.45 -6.81
C PRO A 65 14.73 13.91 -7.82
N GLN A 66 15.13 14.47 -8.96
CA GLN A 66 14.18 14.90 -9.99
C GLN A 66 13.56 13.69 -10.69
N MET A 67 14.38 12.69 -11.00
CA MET A 67 13.91 11.42 -11.61
C MET A 67 13.01 10.66 -10.64
N LEU A 68 13.36 10.64 -9.36
CA LEU A 68 12.55 9.99 -8.32
C LEU A 68 11.18 10.67 -8.19
N ASN A 69 11.13 12.01 -8.15
CA ASN A 69 9.88 12.76 -8.10
C ASN A 69 9.00 12.55 -9.34
N TYR A 70 9.61 12.45 -10.51
CA TYR A 70 8.90 12.14 -11.75
C TYR A 70 8.31 10.73 -11.70
N ALA A 71 9.11 9.74 -11.33
CA ALA A 71 8.68 8.35 -11.24
C ALA A 71 7.54 8.16 -10.20
N GLU A 72 7.63 8.83 -9.05
CA GLU A 72 6.60 8.84 -8.02
C GLU A 72 5.27 9.42 -8.55
N SER A 73 5.32 10.61 -9.15
CA SER A 73 4.13 11.29 -9.69
C SER A 73 3.50 10.48 -10.83
N PHE A 74 4.32 9.98 -11.75
CA PHE A 74 3.87 9.17 -12.87
C PHE A 74 3.27 7.82 -12.41
N GLY A 75 3.94 7.17 -11.46
CA GLY A 75 3.46 5.93 -10.85
C GLY A 75 2.11 6.10 -10.15
N LEU A 76 1.93 7.20 -9.41
CA LEU A 76 0.66 7.52 -8.75
C LEU A 76 -0.47 7.75 -9.78
N VAL A 77 -0.20 8.48 -10.86
CA VAL A 77 -1.18 8.70 -11.93
C VAL A 77 -1.60 7.38 -12.58
N ILE A 78 -0.64 6.51 -12.95
CA ILE A 78 -0.93 5.19 -13.53
C ILE A 78 -1.73 4.33 -12.54
N PHE A 79 -1.37 4.36 -11.26
CA PHE A 79 -2.06 3.62 -10.22
C PHE A 79 -3.53 4.04 -10.12
N VAL A 80 -3.80 5.34 -9.99
CA VAL A 80 -5.18 5.86 -9.89
C VAL A 80 -5.98 5.57 -11.16
N TYR A 81 -5.36 5.73 -12.33
CA TYR A 81 -5.98 5.40 -13.61
C TYR A 81 -6.36 3.92 -13.71
N SER A 82 -5.44 3.03 -13.32
CA SER A 82 -5.67 1.58 -13.33
C SER A 82 -6.80 1.17 -12.38
N LEU A 83 -6.87 1.78 -11.19
CA LEU A 83 -7.98 1.60 -10.26
C LEU A 83 -9.31 2.06 -10.88
N GLY A 84 -9.31 3.22 -11.53
CA GLY A 84 -10.49 3.75 -12.22
C GLY A 84 -11.01 2.80 -13.29
N LEU A 85 -10.11 2.22 -14.10
CA LEU A 85 -10.46 1.22 -15.11
C LEU A 85 -11.04 -0.06 -14.49
N GLN A 86 -10.48 -0.51 -13.39
CA GLN A 86 -10.92 -1.73 -12.71
C GLN A 86 -12.28 -1.57 -12.01
N VAL A 87 -12.50 -0.44 -11.36
CA VAL A 87 -13.71 -0.18 -10.55
C VAL A 87 -14.84 0.39 -11.41
N GLY A 88 -14.51 1.15 -12.46
CA GLY A 88 -15.47 1.91 -13.28
C GLY A 88 -16.67 1.11 -13.80
N PRO A 89 -16.48 -0.07 -14.44
CA PRO A 89 -17.59 -0.85 -14.97
C PRO A 89 -18.63 -1.28 -13.93
N GLY A 90 -18.18 -1.53 -12.69
CA GLY A 90 -19.05 -1.94 -11.58
C GLY A 90 -19.57 -0.79 -10.71
N PHE A 91 -19.04 0.42 -10.86
CA PHE A 91 -19.26 1.52 -9.94
C PHE A 91 -20.74 1.89 -9.78
N PHE A 92 -21.41 2.20 -10.88
CA PHE A 92 -22.83 2.57 -10.83
C PHE A 92 -23.77 1.42 -10.43
N SER A 93 -23.42 0.19 -10.76
CA SER A 93 -24.24 -0.98 -10.40
C SER A 93 -24.13 -1.28 -8.89
N SER A 94 -23.02 -0.96 -8.27
CA SER A 94 -22.81 -1.12 -6.82
C SER A 94 -23.77 -0.29 -5.98
N PHE A 95 -24.28 0.83 -6.50
CA PHE A 95 -25.24 1.65 -5.77
C PHE A 95 -26.69 1.09 -5.80
N ARG A 96 -27.02 0.18 -6.72
CA ARG A 96 -28.39 -0.26 -6.95
C ARG A 96 -28.87 -1.43 -6.08
N LYS A 97 -27.97 -2.27 -5.54
CA LYS A 97 -28.34 -3.50 -4.79
C LYS A 97 -27.79 -3.52 -3.37
N GLY A 98 -28.25 -2.61 -2.51
CA GLY A 98 -27.76 -2.55 -1.11
C GLY A 98 -26.36 -1.96 -0.96
N GLY A 99 -25.71 -1.56 -2.05
CA GLY A 99 -24.36 -0.99 -2.06
C GLY A 99 -24.26 0.36 -1.34
N VAL A 100 -25.37 1.11 -1.26
CA VAL A 100 -25.42 2.38 -0.51
C VAL A 100 -25.05 2.14 0.96
N THR A 101 -25.61 1.11 1.59
CA THR A 101 -25.33 0.78 3.00
C THR A 101 -23.85 0.42 3.19
N LEU A 102 -23.29 -0.41 2.30
CA LEU A 102 -21.88 -0.76 2.36
C LEU A 102 -20.97 0.46 2.13
N ASN A 103 -21.32 1.33 1.19
CA ASN A 103 -20.60 2.57 0.93
C ASN A 103 -20.64 3.53 2.13
N MET A 104 -21.79 3.66 2.80
CA MET A 104 -21.91 4.47 4.01
C MET A 104 -21.10 3.90 5.17
N LEU A 105 -21.07 2.58 5.32
CA LEU A 105 -20.21 1.91 6.31
C LEU A 105 -18.73 2.13 6.00
N ALA A 106 -18.33 1.98 4.74
CA ALA A 106 -16.96 2.22 4.32
C ALA A 106 -16.54 3.69 4.57
N LEU A 107 -17.40 4.65 4.20
CA LEU A 107 -17.20 6.07 4.49
C LEU A 107 -17.06 6.30 6.00
N GLY A 108 -17.94 5.69 6.80
CA GLY A 108 -17.90 5.77 8.26
C GLY A 108 -16.55 5.27 8.84
N VAL A 109 -16.05 4.15 8.35
CA VAL A 109 -14.75 3.60 8.76
C VAL A 109 -13.61 4.55 8.41
N VAL A 110 -13.60 5.13 7.20
CA VAL A 110 -12.57 6.09 6.78
C VAL A 110 -12.61 7.36 7.64
N LEU A 111 -13.80 7.93 7.85
CA LEU A 111 -13.96 9.13 8.67
C LEU A 111 -13.58 8.88 10.13
N LEU A 112 -13.97 7.73 10.69
CA LEU A 112 -13.59 7.34 12.04
C LEU A 112 -12.07 7.18 12.18
N GLY A 113 -11.43 6.51 11.22
CA GLY A 113 -9.97 6.34 11.19
C GLY A 113 -9.25 7.68 11.12
N THR A 114 -9.73 8.60 10.27
CA THR A 114 -9.19 9.94 10.15
C THR A 114 -9.37 10.74 11.45
N LEU A 115 -10.56 10.69 12.05
CA LEU A 115 -10.84 11.36 13.33
C LEU A 115 -9.92 10.83 14.45
N LEU A 116 -9.80 9.51 14.56
CA LEU A 116 -8.91 8.88 15.54
C LEU A 116 -7.44 9.31 15.34
N THR A 117 -7.00 9.44 14.10
CA THR A 117 -5.65 9.91 13.75
C THR A 117 -5.42 11.34 14.25
N VAL A 118 -6.38 12.23 14.02
CA VAL A 118 -6.30 13.62 14.49
C VAL A 118 -6.30 13.67 16.01
N VAL A 119 -7.22 12.96 16.67
CA VAL A 119 -7.28 12.90 18.15
C VAL A 119 -5.99 12.32 18.74
N ALA A 120 -5.46 11.25 18.14
CA ALA A 120 -4.22 10.63 18.57
C ALA A 120 -3.02 11.59 18.41
N SER A 121 -2.95 12.36 17.32
CA SER A 121 -1.93 13.39 17.11
C SER A 121 -1.93 14.40 18.27
N TYR A 122 -3.10 14.92 18.63
CA TYR A 122 -3.22 15.87 19.76
C TYR A 122 -2.91 15.23 21.11
N ALA A 123 -3.30 13.98 21.33
CA ALA A 123 -3.11 13.29 22.60
C ALA A 123 -1.65 12.88 22.84
N THR A 124 -0.93 12.52 21.77
CA THR A 124 0.46 12.01 21.85
C THR A 124 1.51 13.08 21.58
N GLY A 125 1.12 14.21 20.98
CA GLY A 125 2.05 15.24 20.52
C GLY A 125 2.84 14.85 19.25
N ILE A 126 2.52 13.71 18.63
CA ILE A 126 3.13 13.31 17.35
C ILE A 126 2.57 14.21 16.24
N SER A 127 3.44 14.64 15.32
CA SER A 127 3.02 15.51 14.21
C SER A 127 1.91 14.89 13.37
N LEU A 128 1.00 15.70 12.84
CA LEU A 128 -0.09 15.18 12.01
C LEU A 128 0.43 14.44 10.75
N PRO A 129 1.49 14.91 10.04
CA PRO A 129 2.09 14.14 8.95
C PRO A 129 2.57 12.75 9.35
N ASP A 130 3.25 12.63 10.49
CA ASP A 130 3.73 11.34 11.00
C ASP A 130 2.56 10.42 11.38
N MET A 131 1.53 10.99 11.99
CA MET A 131 0.34 10.25 12.39
C MET A 131 -0.45 9.76 11.17
N VAL A 132 -0.47 10.51 10.06
CA VAL A 132 -1.01 10.05 8.78
C VAL A 132 -0.21 8.86 8.25
N GLY A 133 1.12 8.88 8.37
CA GLY A 133 1.97 7.73 8.04
C GLY A 133 1.63 6.50 8.87
N ILE A 134 1.45 6.68 10.19
CA ILE A 134 1.01 5.62 11.10
C ILE A 134 -0.36 5.05 10.68
N LEU A 135 -1.32 5.90 10.33
CA LEU A 135 -2.63 5.46 9.82
C LEU A 135 -2.48 4.63 8.55
N CYS A 136 -1.66 5.11 7.60
CA CYS A 136 -1.40 4.38 6.35
C CYS A 136 -0.78 3.01 6.60
N GLY A 137 0.15 2.90 7.56
CA GLY A 137 0.75 1.63 7.98
C GLY A 137 -0.26 0.71 8.65
N ALA A 138 -1.03 1.22 9.61
CA ALA A 138 -2.03 0.45 10.35
C ALA A 138 -3.15 -0.09 9.46
N THR A 139 -3.52 0.66 8.41
CA THR A 139 -4.53 0.25 7.42
C THR A 139 -3.92 -0.43 6.20
N THR A 140 -2.60 -0.64 6.16
CA THR A 140 -1.86 -1.22 5.03
C THR A 140 -2.13 -0.51 3.70
N ASN A 141 -2.27 0.83 3.74
CA ASN A 141 -2.69 1.67 2.62
C ASN A 141 -1.52 2.50 2.07
N THR A 142 -0.62 1.85 1.32
CA THR A 142 0.52 2.53 0.68
C THR A 142 0.12 3.57 -0.38
N PRO A 143 -0.99 3.43 -1.14
CA PRO A 143 -1.46 4.50 -2.02
C PRO A 143 -1.84 5.79 -1.29
N ALA A 144 -2.47 5.67 -0.13
CA ALA A 144 -2.79 6.84 0.69
C ALA A 144 -1.51 7.52 1.23
N LEU A 145 -0.47 6.75 1.53
CA LEU A 145 0.84 7.28 1.89
C LEU A 145 1.41 8.13 0.75
N GLY A 146 1.42 7.60 -0.48
CA GLY A 146 1.90 8.34 -1.66
C GLY A 146 1.13 9.65 -1.88
N ALA A 147 -0.20 9.63 -1.76
CA ALA A 147 -1.02 10.82 -1.85
C ALA A 147 -0.72 11.85 -0.74
N ALA A 148 -0.50 11.39 0.49
CA ALA A 148 -0.13 12.25 1.61
C ALA A 148 1.25 12.90 1.38
N GLN A 149 2.24 12.14 0.95
CA GLN A 149 3.57 12.64 0.63
C GLN A 149 3.52 13.69 -0.50
N GLN A 150 2.75 13.43 -1.56
CA GLN A 150 2.56 14.38 -2.65
C GLN A 150 1.92 15.68 -2.17
N THR A 151 0.91 15.61 -1.29
CA THR A 151 0.27 16.78 -0.70
C THR A 151 1.26 17.58 0.15
N LEU A 152 2.06 16.94 1.00
CA LEU A 152 3.09 17.59 1.81
C LEU A 152 4.12 18.31 0.95
N LYS A 153 4.57 17.69 -0.14
CA LYS A 153 5.47 18.34 -1.11
C LYS A 153 4.85 19.60 -1.72
N GLN A 154 3.57 19.55 -2.10
CA GLN A 154 2.85 20.72 -2.63
C GLN A 154 2.72 21.84 -1.60
N MET A 155 2.64 21.50 -0.32
CA MET A 155 2.61 22.46 0.79
C MET A 155 4.02 22.97 1.19
N GLY A 156 5.09 22.48 0.55
CA GLY A 156 6.47 22.81 0.91
C GLY A 156 6.92 22.21 2.25
N MET A 157 6.26 21.16 2.72
CA MET A 157 6.57 20.44 3.95
C MET A 157 7.44 19.21 3.68
N ASP A 158 8.10 18.72 4.73
CA ASP A 158 8.85 17.46 4.63
C ASP A 158 7.88 16.29 4.39
N SER A 159 8.10 15.56 3.30
CA SER A 159 7.29 14.43 2.86
C SER A 159 7.91 13.08 3.23
N SER A 160 9.08 13.05 3.88
CA SER A 160 9.79 11.80 4.22
C SER A 160 9.27 11.15 5.50
N THR A 161 8.85 11.95 6.47
CA THR A 161 8.47 11.46 7.81
C THR A 161 7.26 10.52 7.82
N PRO A 162 6.19 10.71 7.01
CA PRO A 162 5.09 9.76 6.95
C PRO A 162 5.51 8.34 6.51
N ALA A 163 6.51 8.24 5.65
CA ALA A 163 7.01 6.94 5.20
C ALA A 163 7.63 6.13 6.36
N LEU A 164 8.33 6.81 7.27
CA LEU A 164 8.91 6.18 8.45
C LEU A 164 7.83 5.64 9.38
N GLY A 165 6.82 6.45 9.70
CA GLY A 165 5.67 6.04 10.51
C GLY A 165 4.93 4.85 9.89
N CYS A 166 4.72 4.89 8.58
CA CYS A 166 4.12 3.79 7.83
C CYS A 166 4.95 2.50 7.94
N ALA A 167 6.26 2.58 7.69
CA ALA A 167 7.15 1.41 7.70
C ALA A 167 7.17 0.70 9.06
N VAL A 168 7.20 1.47 10.15
CA VAL A 168 7.25 0.91 11.51
C VAL A 168 5.94 0.22 11.89
N VAL A 169 4.80 0.80 11.51
CA VAL A 169 3.47 0.29 11.91
C VAL A 169 2.91 -0.75 10.95
N TYR A 170 3.37 -0.77 9.71
CA TYR A 170 2.84 -1.64 8.66
C TYR A 170 2.80 -3.14 9.04
N PRO A 171 3.86 -3.75 9.60
CA PRO A 171 3.82 -5.15 10.01
C PRO A 171 2.73 -5.43 11.05
N MET A 172 2.54 -4.51 12.00
CA MET A 172 1.47 -4.60 13.00
C MET A 172 0.08 -4.44 12.39
N GLY A 173 -0.05 -3.58 11.35
CA GLY A 173 -1.28 -3.43 10.57
C GLY A 173 -1.70 -4.74 9.91
N VAL A 174 -0.76 -5.42 9.26
CA VAL A 174 -1.01 -6.74 8.63
C VAL A 174 -1.47 -7.78 9.67
N VAL A 175 -0.73 -7.92 10.75
CA VAL A 175 -1.07 -8.86 11.84
C VAL A 175 -2.41 -8.49 12.46
N GLY A 176 -2.65 -7.20 12.71
CA GLY A 176 -3.88 -6.69 13.32
C GLY A 176 -5.12 -6.99 12.48
N VAL A 177 -5.06 -6.77 11.16
CA VAL A 177 -6.16 -7.09 10.25
C VAL A 177 -6.47 -8.60 10.24
N ILE A 178 -5.44 -9.44 10.19
CA ILE A 178 -5.61 -10.89 10.24
C ILE A 178 -6.28 -11.33 11.54
N LEU A 179 -5.78 -10.84 12.68
CA LEU A 179 -6.35 -11.14 13.99
C LEU A 179 -7.79 -10.63 14.11
N ALA A 180 -8.09 -9.44 13.60
CA ALA A 180 -9.45 -8.90 13.57
C ALA A 180 -10.39 -9.78 12.75
N VAL A 181 -10.00 -10.21 11.57
CA VAL A 181 -10.79 -11.12 10.72
C VAL A 181 -11.02 -12.46 11.43
N LEU A 182 -9.98 -13.04 12.03
CA LEU A 182 -10.11 -14.29 12.78
C LEU A 182 -11.04 -14.14 14.00
N LEU A 183 -10.94 -13.03 14.72
CA LEU A 183 -11.81 -12.73 15.86
C LEU A 183 -13.27 -12.55 15.43
N ILE A 184 -13.51 -11.76 14.38
CA ILE A 184 -14.84 -11.55 13.81
C ILE A 184 -15.44 -12.88 13.37
N ARG A 185 -14.67 -13.70 12.65
CA ARG A 185 -15.12 -15.03 12.22
C ARG A 185 -15.48 -15.94 13.41
N LYS A 186 -14.71 -15.87 14.49
CA LYS A 186 -14.93 -16.72 15.68
C LYS A 186 -16.13 -16.25 16.52
N VAL A 187 -16.34 -14.94 16.61
CA VAL A 187 -17.32 -14.34 17.56
C VAL A 187 -18.65 -14.00 16.89
N LEU A 188 -18.61 -13.47 15.66
CA LEU A 188 -19.81 -12.94 15.00
C LEU A 188 -20.39 -13.86 13.93
N VAL A 189 -19.57 -14.72 13.31
CA VAL A 189 -20.04 -15.60 12.22
C VAL A 189 -20.55 -16.91 12.82
N ARG A 190 -21.84 -17.22 12.63
CA ARG A 190 -22.44 -18.49 13.02
C ARG A 190 -22.08 -19.57 12.00
N LYS A 191 -21.97 -20.82 12.45
CA LYS A 191 -21.69 -21.96 11.57
C LYS A 191 -22.70 -22.10 10.44
N GLU A 192 -23.97 -21.78 10.72
CA GLU A 192 -25.06 -21.80 9.75
C GLU A 192 -24.85 -20.85 8.56
N ASP A 193 -24.25 -19.66 8.81
CA ASP A 193 -23.98 -18.67 7.77
C ASP A 193 -22.88 -19.15 6.79
N LEU A 194 -21.98 -20.01 7.24
CA LEU A 194 -20.91 -20.61 6.42
C LEU A 194 -21.46 -21.74 5.54
N GLU A 195 -22.38 -22.57 6.06
CA GLU A 195 -22.96 -23.69 5.32
C GLU A 195 -23.90 -23.24 4.19
N ILE A 196 -24.61 -22.13 4.39
CA ILE A 196 -25.48 -21.52 3.36
C ILE A 196 -24.64 -21.06 2.17
N LYS A 197 -23.47 -20.47 2.44
CA LYS A 197 -22.57 -19.96 1.40
C LYS A 197 -21.92 -21.07 0.59
N GLU A 198 -21.51 -22.16 1.21
CA GLU A 198 -20.96 -23.34 0.51
C GLU A 198 -22.02 -23.98 -0.41
N LYS A 199 -23.29 -24.03 0.00
CA LYS A 199 -24.38 -24.57 -0.83
C LYS A 199 -24.71 -23.65 -2.02
N ASP A 200 -24.64 -22.33 -1.85
CA ASP A 200 -24.88 -21.37 -2.93
C ASP A 200 -23.75 -21.36 -3.97
N ASP A 201 -22.50 -21.49 -3.54
CA ASP A 201 -21.34 -21.57 -4.43
C ASP A 201 -21.29 -22.93 -5.16
N ALA A 202 -21.63 -24.04 -4.50
CA ALA A 202 -21.78 -25.33 -5.14
C ALA A 202 -22.89 -25.32 -6.22
N ASN A 203 -24.03 -24.68 -5.96
CA ASN A 203 -25.12 -24.56 -6.94
C ASN A 203 -24.76 -23.68 -8.14
N LYS A 204 -23.93 -22.66 -7.99
CA LYS A 204 -23.44 -21.80 -9.10
C LYS A 204 -22.46 -22.53 -10.02
N THR A 205 -21.70 -23.47 -9.50
CA THR A 205 -20.72 -24.24 -10.30
C THR A 205 -21.37 -25.28 -11.20
N TYR A 206 -22.63 -25.67 -10.95
CA TYR A 206 -23.38 -26.61 -11.79
C TYR A 206 -24.22 -25.95 -12.91
N ILE A 207 -24.22 -24.62 -12.99
CA ILE A 207 -25.05 -23.85 -13.97
C ILE A 207 -24.18 -23.11 -15.01
N ALA A 208 -22.85 -23.24 -14.96
CA ALA A 208 -21.87 -22.74 -15.94
C ALA A 208 -21.36 -23.92 -16.82
#